data_6b244c39f158c8ece0617b04dbc3383c
#
_entry.id   6b244c39f158c8ece0617b04dbc3383c
#
_cell.length_a   1.000
_cell.length_b   1.000
_cell.length_c   1.000
_cell.angle_alpha   90.00
_cell.angle_beta   90.00
_cell.angle_gamma   90.00
#
_symmetry.space_group_name_H-M   'P 1'
#
loop_
_entity.id
_entity.type
_entity.pdbx_description
1 polymer ?
#
loop_
_entity_poly.entity_id
_entity_poly.type
_entity_poly.pdbx_seq_one_letter_code
_entity_poly.pdbx_strand_id
1 'polypeptide(L)'
;MRNPETGSLIDGSTLMNAIIPLFTLLFFIPSFVYGKLCGTFQSDKDVVSSFNKAIASISGFVAMAFVAAQFTNYFSYTNIGRVLSFKGAELLKSLNVNFVVLVVCFILVAGFVNLFMASASAKYAIFAPVFVPMFMKMGLSPELTQVAYRIGDSTTNIIAPVIAWIPYILTIMKKYDKDTGWGTLISSMLPYSMVFLFFWSLLLAVWIIIGLTLGPGAPVFYGV
;
A
#
# COMPACT_ATOMS: atom_id res chain seq x y z
N MET A 1 -20.02 -9.40 -15.42
CA MET A 1 -19.28 -8.89 -14.28
C MET A 1 -17.89 -9.50 -14.12
N ARG A 2 -17.69 -10.74 -14.55
CA ARG A 2 -16.36 -11.39 -14.61
C ARG A 2 -15.59 -10.97 -15.86
N ASN A 3 -14.27 -11.10 -15.83
CA ASN A 3 -13.42 -10.96 -17.01
C ASN A 3 -13.81 -12.06 -18.01
N PRO A 4 -14.13 -11.72 -19.27
CA PRO A 4 -14.56 -12.73 -20.26
C PRO A 4 -13.44 -13.70 -20.65
N GLU A 5 -12.15 -13.31 -20.52
CA GLU A 5 -11.00 -14.13 -20.90
C GLU A 5 -10.51 -15.03 -19.78
N THR A 6 -10.46 -14.51 -18.54
CA THR A 6 -9.88 -15.24 -17.39
C THR A 6 -10.92 -15.77 -16.39
N GLY A 7 -12.19 -15.36 -16.52
CA GLY A 7 -13.25 -15.68 -15.56
C GLY A 7 -13.07 -15.01 -14.17
N SER A 8 -12.01 -14.23 -13.98
CA SER A 8 -11.69 -13.56 -12.72
C SER A 8 -12.72 -12.46 -12.37
N LEU A 9 -13.04 -12.33 -11.08
CA LEU A 9 -13.82 -11.22 -10.55
C LEU A 9 -12.96 -9.99 -10.22
N ILE A 10 -11.63 -10.14 -10.17
CA ILE A 10 -10.71 -9.12 -9.71
C ILE A 10 -9.89 -8.57 -10.89
N ASP A 11 -9.12 -9.42 -11.56
CA ASP A 11 -8.20 -8.97 -12.62
C ASP A 11 -8.93 -8.68 -13.93
N GLY A 12 -8.90 -7.40 -14.35
CA GLY A 12 -9.50 -6.92 -15.59
C GLY A 12 -11.01 -7.15 -15.69
N SER A 13 -11.69 -7.36 -14.57
CA SER A 13 -13.13 -7.61 -14.55
C SER A 13 -13.93 -6.33 -14.81
N THR A 14 -15.07 -6.46 -15.50
CA THR A 14 -16.01 -5.36 -15.69
C THR A 14 -16.51 -4.78 -14.36
N LEU A 15 -16.60 -5.64 -13.31
CA LEU A 15 -16.97 -5.21 -11.96
C LEU A 15 -15.94 -4.24 -11.38
N MET A 16 -14.64 -4.58 -11.46
CA MET A 16 -13.58 -3.71 -10.95
C MET A 16 -13.48 -2.38 -11.70
N ASN A 17 -13.69 -2.40 -13.00
CA ASN A 17 -13.75 -1.17 -13.81
C ASN A 17 -14.96 -0.29 -13.46
N ALA A 18 -16.07 -0.91 -13.06
CA ALA A 18 -17.30 -0.22 -12.68
C ALA A 18 -17.37 0.15 -11.20
N ILE A 19 -16.39 -0.25 -10.37
CA ILE A 19 -16.48 -0.11 -8.91
C ILE A 19 -16.56 1.36 -8.48
N ILE A 20 -15.81 2.25 -9.13
CA ILE A 20 -15.80 3.68 -8.81
C ILE A 20 -17.17 4.32 -9.11
N PRO A 21 -17.76 4.20 -10.34
CA PRO A 21 -19.09 4.70 -10.59
C PRO A 21 -20.16 4.04 -9.73
N LEU A 22 -20.06 2.76 -9.38
CA LEU A 22 -20.99 2.10 -8.46
C LEU A 22 -20.96 2.71 -7.07
N PHE A 23 -19.77 2.91 -6.49
CA PHE A 23 -19.65 3.60 -5.19
C PHE A 23 -20.12 5.05 -5.27
N THR A 24 -19.85 5.75 -6.36
CA THR A 24 -20.34 7.11 -6.56
C THR A 24 -21.88 7.13 -6.51
N LEU A 25 -22.55 6.24 -7.21
CA LEU A 25 -24.02 6.14 -7.17
C LEU A 25 -24.53 5.70 -5.79
N LEU A 26 -23.86 4.75 -5.15
CA LEU A 26 -24.20 4.26 -3.82
C LEU A 26 -24.23 5.38 -2.77
N PHE A 27 -23.30 6.33 -2.83
CA PHE A 27 -23.27 7.46 -1.91
C PHE A 27 -24.09 8.64 -2.40
N PHE A 28 -24.12 8.90 -3.71
CA PHE A 28 -24.85 10.02 -4.28
C PHE A 28 -26.36 9.89 -4.09
N ILE A 29 -26.94 8.73 -4.40
CA ILE A 29 -28.40 8.53 -4.34
C ILE A 29 -28.95 8.75 -2.92
N PRO A 30 -28.44 8.10 -1.85
CA PRO A 30 -28.92 8.37 -0.50
C PRO A 30 -28.69 9.82 -0.05
N SER A 31 -27.55 10.42 -0.40
CA SER A 31 -27.25 11.80 -0.04
C SER A 31 -28.20 12.79 -0.72
N PHE A 32 -28.53 12.55 -1.98
CA PHE A 32 -29.48 13.37 -2.72
C PHE A 32 -30.89 13.25 -2.15
N VAL A 33 -31.36 12.03 -1.88
CA VAL A 33 -32.68 11.78 -1.27
C VAL A 33 -32.75 12.44 0.11
N TYR A 34 -31.74 12.26 0.93
CA TYR A 34 -31.67 12.90 2.24
C TYR A 34 -31.70 14.44 2.13
N GLY A 35 -30.88 15.01 1.24
CA GLY A 35 -30.85 16.45 1.00
C GLY A 35 -32.20 17.03 0.55
N LYS A 36 -32.94 16.29 -0.28
CA LYS A 36 -34.31 16.65 -0.66
C LYS A 36 -35.29 16.57 0.51
N LEU A 37 -35.28 15.50 1.26
CA LEU A 37 -36.20 15.29 2.40
C LEU A 37 -35.95 16.29 3.54
N CYS A 38 -34.70 16.63 3.81
CA CYS A 38 -34.32 17.61 4.84
C CYS A 38 -34.45 19.08 4.35
N GLY A 39 -34.85 19.31 3.10
CA GLY A 39 -35.00 20.66 2.55
C GLY A 39 -33.68 21.38 2.26
N THR A 40 -32.56 20.69 2.32
CA THR A 40 -31.23 21.25 2.00
C THR A 40 -31.07 21.48 0.49
N PHE A 41 -31.65 20.62 -0.32
CA PHE A 41 -31.69 20.74 -1.80
C PHE A 41 -33.08 21.16 -2.27
N GLN A 42 -33.27 22.46 -2.47
CA GLN A 42 -34.50 23.01 -3.00
C GLN A 42 -34.45 23.19 -4.51
N SER A 43 -33.25 23.41 -5.05
CA SER A 43 -32.98 23.69 -6.45
C SER A 43 -31.74 22.90 -6.93
N ASP A 44 -31.62 22.72 -8.26
CA ASP A 44 -30.44 22.15 -8.90
C ASP A 44 -29.17 22.96 -8.59
N LYS A 45 -29.33 24.29 -8.37
CA LYS A 45 -28.21 25.15 -7.93
C LYS A 45 -27.63 24.76 -6.59
N ASP A 46 -28.44 24.23 -5.66
CA ASP A 46 -27.97 23.78 -4.34
C ASP A 46 -27.12 22.54 -4.46
N VAL A 47 -27.48 21.62 -5.35
CA VAL A 47 -26.69 20.42 -5.68
C VAL A 47 -25.35 20.82 -6.28
N VAL A 48 -25.34 21.71 -7.28
CA VAL A 48 -24.11 22.22 -7.90
C VAL A 48 -23.24 22.95 -6.88
N SER A 49 -23.83 23.77 -6.01
CA SER A 49 -23.11 24.45 -4.93
C SER A 49 -22.44 23.46 -3.97
N SER A 50 -23.13 22.36 -3.64
CA SER A 50 -22.57 21.30 -2.78
C SER A 50 -21.40 20.59 -3.44
N PHE A 51 -21.49 20.28 -4.75
CA PHE A 51 -20.36 19.75 -5.51
C PHE A 51 -19.17 20.71 -5.52
N ASN A 52 -19.41 21.99 -5.80
CA ASN A 52 -18.34 23.00 -5.80
C ASN A 52 -17.66 23.11 -4.44
N LYS A 53 -18.41 23.08 -3.33
CA LYS A 53 -17.85 23.08 -1.98
C LYS A 53 -17.01 21.81 -1.71
N ALA A 54 -17.50 20.65 -2.15
CA ALA A 54 -16.76 19.39 -2.00
C ALA A 54 -15.43 19.43 -2.79
N ILE A 55 -15.46 19.86 -4.08
CA ILE A 55 -14.25 19.99 -4.91
C ILE A 55 -13.28 21.02 -4.32
N ALA A 56 -13.79 22.16 -3.88
CA ALA A 56 -12.95 23.17 -3.23
C ALA A 56 -12.27 22.63 -1.97
N SER A 57 -12.94 21.77 -1.21
CA SER A 57 -12.36 21.16 0.02
C SER A 57 -11.19 20.22 -0.24
N ILE A 58 -11.12 19.62 -1.45
CA ILE A 58 -10.04 18.71 -1.86
C ILE A 58 -9.04 19.32 -2.82
N SER A 59 -9.15 20.62 -3.13
CA SER A 59 -8.28 21.30 -4.10
C SER A 59 -6.79 21.19 -3.74
N GLY A 60 -6.45 21.35 -2.45
CA GLY A 60 -5.10 21.16 -1.94
C GLY A 60 -4.57 19.72 -2.12
N PHE A 61 -5.45 18.74 -1.96
CA PHE A 61 -5.11 17.33 -2.25
C PHE A 61 -4.78 17.14 -3.73
N VAL A 62 -5.57 17.67 -4.65
CA VAL A 62 -5.34 17.53 -6.09
C VAL A 62 -3.99 18.12 -6.50
N ALA A 63 -3.65 19.31 -6.01
CA ALA A 63 -2.36 19.94 -6.28
C ALA A 63 -1.18 19.10 -5.77
N MET A 64 -1.27 18.62 -4.52
CA MET A 64 -0.23 17.76 -3.93
C MET A 64 -0.14 16.40 -4.63
N ALA A 65 -1.27 15.79 -4.97
CA ALA A 65 -1.33 14.51 -5.67
C ALA A 65 -0.69 14.61 -7.08
N PHE A 66 -0.86 15.74 -7.76
CA PHE A 66 -0.20 15.98 -9.05
C PHE A 66 1.33 15.96 -8.91
N VAL A 67 1.89 16.66 -7.92
CA VAL A 67 3.35 16.67 -7.69
C VAL A 67 3.86 15.28 -7.28
N ALA A 68 3.15 14.61 -6.38
CA ALA A 68 3.50 13.25 -5.96
C ALA A 68 3.45 12.24 -7.12
N ALA A 69 2.47 12.37 -8.01
CA ALA A 69 2.37 11.53 -9.21
C ALA A 69 3.55 11.75 -10.16
N GLN A 70 4.03 12.99 -10.35
CA GLN A 70 5.23 13.26 -11.14
C GLN A 70 6.46 12.55 -10.55
N PHE A 71 6.67 12.68 -9.24
CA PHE A 71 7.76 11.98 -8.56
C PHE A 71 7.70 10.46 -8.78
N THR A 72 6.54 9.87 -8.53
CA THR A 72 6.34 8.42 -8.69
C THR A 72 6.57 7.96 -10.12
N ASN A 73 6.09 8.72 -11.11
CA ASN A 73 6.28 8.40 -12.52
C ASN A 73 7.75 8.50 -12.93
N TYR A 74 8.47 9.55 -12.53
CA TYR A 74 9.90 9.67 -12.80
C TYR A 74 10.71 8.58 -12.12
N PHE A 75 10.38 8.23 -10.88
CA PHE A 75 11.03 7.14 -10.16
C PHE A 75 10.81 5.79 -10.84
N SER A 76 9.61 5.53 -11.34
CA SER A 76 9.28 4.34 -12.13
C SER A 76 10.00 4.34 -13.48
N TYR A 77 10.01 5.46 -14.19
CA TYR A 77 10.66 5.62 -15.49
C TYR A 77 12.18 5.40 -15.42
N THR A 78 12.84 5.91 -14.38
CA THR A 78 14.28 5.75 -14.17
C THR A 78 14.69 4.33 -13.74
N ASN A 79 13.75 3.44 -13.46
CA ASN A 79 14.00 2.09 -12.94
C ASN A 79 14.85 2.02 -11.65
N ILE A 80 14.99 3.10 -10.91
CA ILE A 80 15.76 3.15 -9.66
C ILE A 80 15.27 2.10 -8.67
N GLY A 81 13.96 1.89 -8.56
CA GLY A 81 13.38 0.86 -7.69
C GLY A 81 13.84 -0.56 -8.04
N ARG A 82 13.99 -0.88 -9.34
CA ARG A 82 14.53 -2.18 -9.79
C ARG A 82 15.99 -2.34 -9.40
N VAL A 83 16.81 -1.33 -9.66
CA VAL A 83 18.23 -1.35 -9.29
C VAL A 83 18.40 -1.56 -7.78
N LEU A 84 17.63 -0.83 -6.98
CA LEU A 84 17.65 -0.95 -5.52
C LEU A 84 17.24 -2.35 -5.04
N SER A 85 16.21 -2.94 -5.65
CA SER A 85 15.75 -4.30 -5.34
C SER A 85 16.81 -5.35 -5.68
N PHE A 86 17.46 -5.25 -6.85
CA PHE A 86 18.52 -6.18 -7.25
C PHE A 86 19.74 -6.06 -6.33
N LYS A 87 20.18 -4.86 -6.01
CA LYS A 87 21.32 -4.64 -5.09
C LYS A 87 21.00 -5.11 -3.68
N GLY A 88 19.77 -4.90 -3.20
CA GLY A 88 19.30 -5.45 -1.93
C GLY A 88 19.33 -6.98 -1.92
N ALA A 89 18.90 -7.63 -3.01
CA ALA A 89 18.95 -9.08 -3.14
C ALA A 89 20.38 -9.63 -3.18
N GLU A 90 21.31 -8.95 -3.89
CA GLU A 90 22.73 -9.33 -3.91
C GLU A 90 23.35 -9.22 -2.51
N LEU A 91 23.03 -8.15 -1.78
CA LEU A 91 23.47 -7.98 -0.39
C LEU A 91 22.97 -9.11 0.49
N LEU A 92 21.67 -9.45 0.43
CA LEU A 92 21.10 -10.54 1.22
C LEU A 92 21.70 -11.91 0.88
N LYS A 93 22.00 -12.16 -0.40
CA LYS A 93 22.68 -13.41 -0.81
C LYS A 93 24.10 -13.53 -0.27
N SER A 94 24.82 -12.43 -0.10
CA SER A 94 26.17 -12.42 0.45
C SER A 94 26.21 -12.67 1.96
N LEU A 95 25.06 -12.47 2.64
CA LEU A 95 24.92 -12.75 4.07
C LEU A 95 24.68 -14.26 4.25
N ASN A 96 25.72 -14.97 4.69
CA ASN A 96 25.65 -16.40 5.00
C ASN A 96 25.01 -16.63 6.38
N VAL A 97 23.75 -16.19 6.55
CA VAL A 97 23.01 -16.15 7.83
C VAL A 97 21.87 -17.15 7.86
N ASN A 98 21.37 -17.44 9.07
CA ASN A 98 20.19 -18.27 9.30
C ASN A 98 18.97 -17.71 8.50
N PHE A 99 18.12 -18.60 8.01
CA PHE A 99 16.94 -18.24 7.21
C PHE A 99 15.98 -17.28 7.93
N VAL A 100 15.83 -17.35 9.27
CA VAL A 100 15.00 -16.40 10.02
C VAL A 100 15.56 -14.99 9.92
N VAL A 101 16.87 -14.85 10.10
CA VAL A 101 17.56 -13.56 9.97
C VAL A 101 17.42 -13.03 8.54
N LEU A 102 17.52 -13.90 7.53
CA LEU A 102 17.37 -13.52 6.14
C LEU A 102 15.96 -13.00 5.83
N VAL A 103 14.91 -13.64 6.37
CA VAL A 103 13.53 -13.18 6.24
C VAL A 103 13.35 -11.80 6.89
N VAL A 104 13.91 -11.59 8.09
CA VAL A 104 13.86 -10.27 8.75
C VAL A 104 14.60 -9.21 7.93
N CYS A 105 15.79 -9.53 7.42
CA CYS A 105 16.51 -8.61 6.51
C CYS A 105 15.70 -8.29 5.25
N PHE A 106 15.00 -9.27 4.69
CA PHE A 106 14.13 -9.05 3.55
C PHE A 106 12.95 -8.11 3.89
N ILE A 107 12.35 -8.25 5.07
CA ILE A 107 11.31 -7.32 5.56
C ILE A 107 11.85 -5.89 5.60
N LEU A 108 13.06 -5.69 6.13
CA LEU A 108 13.69 -4.36 6.21
C LEU A 108 13.96 -3.77 4.82
N VAL A 109 14.46 -4.58 3.88
CA VAL A 109 14.69 -4.16 2.49
C VAL A 109 13.36 -3.81 1.81
N ALA A 110 12.33 -4.63 1.99
CA ALA A 110 11.01 -4.37 1.44
C ALA A 110 10.40 -3.07 2.00
N GLY A 111 10.53 -2.84 3.31
CA GLY A 111 10.11 -1.62 3.99
C GLY A 111 10.86 -0.37 3.49
N PHE A 112 12.16 -0.48 3.31
CA PHE A 112 12.98 0.61 2.78
C PHE A 112 12.56 0.99 1.35
N VAL A 113 12.41 0.00 0.47
CA VAL A 113 11.98 0.24 -0.93
C VAL A 113 10.56 0.82 -0.98
N ASN A 114 9.71 0.47 -0.01
CA ASN A 114 8.36 1.01 0.11
C ASN A 114 8.32 2.54 0.27
N LEU A 115 9.31 3.14 0.88
CA LEU A 115 9.37 4.60 1.02
C LEU A 115 9.42 5.33 -0.32
N PHE A 116 9.85 4.64 -1.39
CA PHE A 116 10.05 5.20 -2.73
C PHE A 116 9.06 4.72 -3.78
N MET A 117 8.33 3.64 -3.52
CA MET A 117 7.40 3.02 -4.48
C MET A 117 6.01 2.84 -3.86
N ALA A 118 5.03 3.59 -4.36
CA ALA A 118 3.65 3.56 -3.83
C ALA A 118 2.90 2.24 -4.12
N SER A 119 3.14 1.63 -5.28
CA SER A 119 2.36 0.45 -5.71
C SER A 119 2.87 -0.84 -5.10
N ALA A 120 2.10 -1.44 -4.20
CA ALA A 120 2.41 -2.73 -3.59
C ALA A 120 2.53 -3.86 -4.62
N SER A 121 1.63 -3.91 -5.60
CA SER A 121 1.66 -4.95 -6.64
C SER A 121 2.86 -4.81 -7.57
N ALA A 122 3.20 -3.59 -7.98
CA ALA A 122 4.36 -3.34 -8.83
C ALA A 122 5.67 -3.68 -8.10
N LYS A 123 5.80 -3.35 -6.81
CA LYS A 123 6.95 -3.76 -5.98
C LYS A 123 7.06 -5.27 -5.88
N TYR A 124 5.95 -5.95 -5.58
CA TYR A 124 5.96 -7.41 -5.46
C TYR A 124 6.32 -8.08 -6.78
N ALA A 125 5.84 -7.58 -7.91
CA ALA A 125 6.21 -8.07 -9.24
C ALA A 125 7.73 -7.95 -9.53
N ILE A 126 8.42 -7.00 -8.89
CA ILE A 126 9.88 -6.86 -8.98
C ILE A 126 10.60 -7.81 -8.01
N PHE A 127 10.08 -7.93 -6.77
CA PHE A 127 10.70 -8.77 -5.74
C PHE A 127 10.47 -10.26 -5.96
N ALA A 128 9.27 -10.67 -6.37
CA ALA A 128 8.89 -12.08 -6.46
C ALA A 128 9.83 -12.91 -7.35
N PRO A 129 10.20 -12.50 -8.59
CA PRO A 129 11.10 -13.29 -9.44
C PRO A 129 12.50 -13.52 -8.82
N VAL A 130 12.91 -12.69 -7.88
CA VAL A 130 14.23 -12.78 -7.24
C VAL A 130 14.15 -13.53 -5.92
N PHE A 131 13.26 -13.08 -5.01
CA PHE A 131 13.22 -13.58 -3.64
C PHE A 131 12.45 -14.89 -3.47
N VAL A 132 11.39 -15.11 -4.25
CA VAL A 132 10.63 -16.37 -4.16
C VAL A 132 11.51 -17.57 -4.52
N PRO A 133 12.20 -17.62 -5.69
CA PRO A 133 13.09 -18.75 -5.99
C PRO A 133 14.27 -18.84 -5.02
N MET A 134 14.76 -17.72 -4.48
CA MET A 134 15.84 -17.72 -3.52
C MET A 134 15.43 -18.41 -2.21
N PHE A 135 14.27 -18.04 -1.66
CA PHE A 135 13.76 -18.61 -0.41
C PHE A 135 13.32 -20.06 -0.60
N MET A 136 12.73 -20.42 -1.75
CA MET A 136 12.40 -21.81 -2.08
C MET A 136 13.64 -22.71 -2.09
N LYS A 137 14.78 -22.24 -2.60
CA LYS A 137 16.06 -22.98 -2.53
C LYS A 137 16.56 -23.21 -1.11
N MET A 138 16.08 -22.41 -0.15
CA MET A 138 16.37 -22.56 1.27
C MET A 138 15.29 -23.37 2.01
N GLY A 139 14.33 -23.95 1.29
CA GLY A 139 13.24 -24.73 1.86
C GLY A 139 12.08 -23.91 2.42
N LEU A 140 12.01 -22.60 2.13
CA LEU A 140 10.92 -21.72 2.56
C LEU A 140 9.84 -21.61 1.50
N SER A 141 8.58 -21.49 1.93
CA SER A 141 7.46 -21.41 0.99
C SER A 141 7.33 -20.05 0.29
N PRO A 142 6.75 -19.99 -0.92
CA PRO A 142 6.42 -18.74 -1.60
C PRO A 142 5.49 -17.84 -0.77
N GLU A 143 4.56 -18.44 -0.02
CA GLU A 143 3.62 -17.77 0.85
C GLU A 143 4.33 -17.00 1.96
N LEU A 144 5.37 -17.60 2.55
CA LEU A 144 6.22 -16.92 3.55
C LEU A 144 6.88 -15.68 2.95
N THR A 145 7.39 -15.79 1.72
CA THR A 145 7.98 -14.64 1.02
C THR A 145 6.98 -13.50 0.85
N GLN A 146 5.74 -13.84 0.51
CA GLN A 146 4.67 -12.84 0.36
C GLN A 146 4.29 -12.21 1.70
N VAL A 147 4.18 -13.00 2.77
CA VAL A 147 3.90 -12.48 4.12
C VAL A 147 5.00 -11.55 4.60
N ALA A 148 6.26 -11.95 4.46
CA ALA A 148 7.41 -11.13 4.82
C ALA A 148 7.43 -9.80 4.05
N TYR A 149 7.19 -9.85 2.72
CA TYR A 149 7.03 -8.65 1.90
C TYR A 149 5.93 -7.74 2.44
N ARG A 150 4.76 -8.30 2.76
CA ARG A 150 3.60 -7.53 3.26
C ARG A 150 3.86 -6.88 4.60
N ILE A 151 4.63 -7.49 5.48
CA ILE A 151 5.03 -6.87 6.75
C ILE A 151 5.86 -5.61 6.48
N GLY A 152 6.89 -5.69 5.64
CA GLY A 152 7.69 -4.53 5.27
C GLY A 152 6.88 -3.43 4.59
N ASP A 153 6.02 -3.80 3.64
CA ASP A 153 5.13 -2.89 2.92
C ASP A 153 4.15 -2.17 3.86
N SER A 154 3.43 -2.91 4.68
CA SER A 154 2.35 -2.38 5.51
C SER A 154 2.83 -1.49 6.64
N THR A 155 3.93 -1.85 7.30
CA THR A 155 4.46 -1.13 8.46
C THR A 155 5.06 0.22 8.08
N THR A 156 5.56 0.37 6.87
CA THR A 156 6.18 1.61 6.37
C THR A 156 5.26 2.48 5.53
N ASN A 157 4.06 2.00 5.18
CA ASN A 157 3.06 2.77 4.43
C ASN A 157 2.69 4.08 5.12
N ILE A 158 2.61 4.10 6.45
CA ILE A 158 2.21 5.29 7.23
C ILE A 158 3.23 6.42 7.19
N ILE A 159 4.48 6.13 6.81
CA ILE A 159 5.57 7.11 6.68
C ILE A 159 6.03 7.31 5.24
N ALA A 160 5.50 6.54 4.29
CA ALA A 160 5.95 6.58 2.89
C ALA A 160 5.37 7.79 2.15
N PRO A 161 6.20 8.78 1.74
CA PRO A 161 5.73 10.04 1.19
C PRO A 161 5.03 9.90 -0.17
N VAL A 162 5.27 8.82 -0.88
CA VAL A 162 4.75 8.58 -2.25
C VAL A 162 3.33 8.01 -2.27
N ILE A 163 2.74 7.72 -1.12
CA ILE A 163 1.41 7.12 -1.05
C ILE A 163 0.32 8.19 -1.24
N ALA A 164 -0.67 7.87 -2.07
CA ALA A 164 -1.72 8.80 -2.48
C ALA A 164 -2.58 9.36 -1.33
N TRP A 165 -2.70 8.65 -0.20
CA TRP A 165 -3.48 9.11 0.95
C TRP A 165 -2.79 10.21 1.76
N ILE A 166 -1.47 10.30 1.73
CA ILE A 166 -0.71 11.26 2.55
C ILE A 166 -1.12 12.71 2.28
N PRO A 167 -1.22 13.18 1.03
CA PRO A 167 -1.71 14.52 0.76
C PRO A 167 -3.11 14.79 1.30
N TYR A 168 -3.99 13.78 1.27
CA TYR A 168 -5.33 13.88 1.84
C TYR A 168 -5.29 14.03 3.36
N ILE A 169 -4.51 13.19 4.05
CA ILE A 169 -4.32 13.27 5.51
C ILE A 169 -3.76 14.65 5.90
N LEU A 170 -2.75 15.14 5.19
CA LEU A 170 -2.18 16.47 5.42
C LEU A 170 -3.22 17.59 5.26
N THR A 171 -4.12 17.47 4.27
CA THR A 171 -5.19 18.43 4.09
C THR A 171 -6.14 18.48 5.30
N ILE A 172 -6.42 17.31 5.90
CA ILE A 172 -7.22 17.22 7.12
C ILE A 172 -6.45 17.78 8.32
N MET A 173 -5.19 17.39 8.50
CA MET A 173 -4.35 17.87 9.62
C MET A 173 -4.23 19.39 9.64
N LYS A 174 -4.08 20.03 8.48
CA LYS A 174 -4.02 21.49 8.34
C LYS A 174 -5.30 22.24 8.79
N LYS A 175 -6.42 21.55 8.94
CA LYS A 175 -7.63 22.14 9.54
C LYS A 175 -7.49 22.34 11.05
N TYR A 176 -6.66 21.53 11.70
CA TYR A 176 -6.41 21.58 13.15
C TYR A 176 -5.16 22.37 13.48
N ASP A 177 -4.11 22.20 12.69
CA ASP A 177 -2.85 22.92 12.85
C ASP A 177 -2.32 23.33 11.46
N LYS A 178 -2.26 24.63 11.21
CA LYS A 178 -1.88 25.22 9.92
C LYS A 178 -0.43 24.98 9.54
N ASP A 179 0.44 24.79 10.54
CA ASP A 179 1.88 24.60 10.35
C ASP A 179 2.23 23.13 10.05
N THR A 180 1.24 22.23 10.08
CA THR A 180 1.43 20.84 9.77
C THR A 180 1.93 20.63 8.34
N GLY A 181 3.04 19.91 8.21
CA GLY A 181 3.65 19.52 6.95
C GLY A 181 3.98 18.03 6.88
N TRP A 182 4.67 17.64 5.82
CA TRP A 182 5.16 16.27 5.64
C TRP A 182 6.06 15.80 6.79
N GLY A 183 6.95 16.69 7.25
CA GLY A 183 7.83 16.40 8.37
C GLY A 183 7.07 16.11 9.66
N THR A 184 6.01 16.87 9.94
CA THR A 184 5.17 16.67 11.12
C THR A 184 4.46 15.32 11.09
N LEU A 185 3.91 14.95 9.92
CA LEU A 185 3.26 13.66 9.75
C LEU A 185 4.26 12.51 9.92
N ILE A 186 5.39 12.58 9.21
CA ILE A 186 6.41 11.52 9.29
C ILE A 186 6.97 11.40 10.70
N SER A 187 7.32 12.49 11.36
CA SER A 187 7.87 12.46 12.72
C SER A 187 6.88 11.87 13.73
N SER A 188 5.59 12.18 13.58
CA SER A 188 4.54 11.64 14.45
C SER A 188 4.28 10.15 14.22
N MET A 189 4.38 9.68 12.98
CA MET A 189 4.07 8.30 12.60
C MET A 189 5.29 7.37 12.65
N LEU A 190 6.50 7.91 12.62
CA LEU A 190 7.74 7.13 12.64
C LEU A 190 7.83 6.16 13.85
N PRO A 191 7.53 6.58 15.10
CA PRO A 191 7.57 5.66 16.24
C PRO A 191 6.62 4.47 16.08
N TYR A 192 5.42 4.71 15.57
CA TYR A 192 4.44 3.65 15.32
C TYR A 192 4.93 2.69 14.22
N SER A 193 5.48 3.23 13.12
CA SER A 193 6.06 2.41 12.05
C SER A 193 7.17 1.49 12.57
N MET A 194 8.08 2.01 13.39
CA MET A 194 9.18 1.25 13.97
C MET A 194 8.69 0.17 14.94
N VAL A 195 7.74 0.50 15.79
CA VAL A 195 7.14 -0.47 16.73
C VAL A 195 6.42 -1.59 15.97
N PHE A 196 5.59 -1.26 14.97
CA PHE A 196 4.92 -2.27 14.15
C PHE A 196 5.92 -3.13 13.38
N LEU A 197 6.94 -2.53 12.77
CA LEU A 197 7.97 -3.26 12.05
C LEU A 197 8.70 -4.24 12.96
N PHE A 198 9.06 -3.82 14.17
CA PHE A 198 9.73 -4.68 15.16
C PHE A 198 8.83 -5.84 15.61
N PHE A 199 7.61 -5.53 16.09
CA PHE A 199 6.72 -6.56 16.64
C PHE A 199 6.19 -7.53 15.58
N TRP A 200 5.90 -7.07 14.37
CA TRP A 200 5.46 -7.96 13.29
C TRP A 200 6.59 -8.83 12.75
N SER A 201 7.80 -8.28 12.67
CA SER A 201 8.98 -9.09 12.31
C SER A 201 9.28 -10.14 13.39
N LEU A 202 9.18 -9.77 14.66
CA LEU A 202 9.34 -10.68 15.80
C LEU A 202 8.24 -11.76 15.77
N LEU A 203 6.99 -11.37 15.57
CA LEU A 203 5.87 -12.31 15.46
C LEU A 203 6.11 -13.32 14.33
N LEU A 204 6.51 -12.85 13.14
CA LEU A 204 6.81 -13.75 12.02
C LEU A 204 8.01 -14.67 12.34
N ALA A 205 9.05 -14.16 12.97
CA ALA A 205 10.19 -14.96 13.38
C ALA A 205 9.79 -16.09 14.36
N VAL A 206 8.98 -15.76 15.36
CA VAL A 206 8.43 -16.74 16.30
C VAL A 206 7.52 -17.74 15.57
N TRP A 207 6.69 -17.27 14.65
CA TRP A 207 5.79 -18.09 13.83
C TRP A 207 6.56 -19.14 13.01
N ILE A 208 7.66 -18.73 12.40
CA ILE A 208 8.55 -19.61 11.64
C ILE A 208 9.19 -20.66 12.55
N ILE A 209 9.68 -20.25 13.73
CA ILE A 209 10.34 -21.15 14.69
C ILE A 209 9.37 -22.22 15.22
N ILE A 210 8.13 -21.85 15.49
CA ILE A 210 7.09 -22.79 15.96
C ILE A 210 6.60 -23.69 14.81
N GLY A 211 6.77 -23.28 13.54
CA GLY A 211 6.36 -24.06 12.37
C GLY A 211 4.85 -24.03 12.08
N LEU A 212 4.13 -23.01 12.56
CA LEU A 212 2.70 -22.87 12.31
C LEU A 212 2.42 -22.51 10.84
N THR A 213 1.31 -23.02 10.28
CA THR A 213 0.88 -22.65 8.93
C THR A 213 0.48 -21.19 8.85
N LEU A 214 0.81 -20.51 7.73
CA LEU A 214 0.48 -19.10 7.48
C LEU A 214 -0.98 -18.89 7.11
N GLY A 215 -1.67 -19.97 6.73
CA GLY A 215 -3.08 -19.99 6.36
C GLY A 215 -3.52 -21.37 5.87
N PRO A 216 -4.76 -21.56 5.46
CA PRO A 216 -5.22 -22.82 4.93
C PRO A 216 -4.42 -23.22 3.67
N GLY A 217 -3.72 -24.35 3.74
CA GLY A 217 -2.86 -24.83 2.64
C GLY A 217 -1.58 -24.00 2.39
N ALA A 218 -1.18 -23.13 3.32
CA ALA A 218 -0.02 -22.28 3.20
C ALA A 218 1.03 -22.61 4.28
N PRO A 219 1.88 -23.63 4.09
CA PRO A 219 2.92 -24.00 5.04
C PRO A 219 4.04 -22.95 5.06
N VAL A 220 4.83 -22.94 6.15
CA VAL A 220 6.04 -22.10 6.25
C VAL A 220 7.17 -22.66 5.39
N PHE A 221 7.29 -24.00 5.38
CA PHE A 221 8.36 -24.68 4.66
C PHE A 221 7.85 -25.28 3.35
N TYR A 222 8.69 -25.21 2.30
CA TYR A 222 8.37 -25.73 0.97
C TYR A 222 8.66 -27.24 0.93
N GLY A 223 7.66 -28.04 0.48
CA GLY A 223 7.82 -29.49 0.31
C GLY A 223 7.52 -30.35 1.54
N VAL A 224 6.86 -29.79 2.56
CA VAL A 224 6.32 -30.51 3.70
C VAL A 224 4.84 -30.72 3.55
#